data_f86cfd4538d696c73fcf78b5c4a4c3a1
#
_entry.id   f86cfd4538d696c73fcf78b5c4a4c3a1
#
_cell.length_a   1.000
_cell.length_b   1.000
_cell.length_c   1.000
_cell.angle_alpha   90.00
_cell.angle_beta   90.00
_cell.angle_gamma   90.00
#
_symmetry.space_group_name_H-M   'P 1'
#
loop_
_entity.id
_entity.type
_entity.pdbx_description
1 polymer ?
#
loop_
_entity_poly.entity_id
_entity_poly.type
_entity_poly.pdbx_seq_one_letter_code
_entity_poly.pdbx_strand_id
1 'polypeptide(L)'
;MATDSSLSATLVNTRKKNDIFLLVLLIASLSLNIYLGWKVKRSSSAPSPSQNTVKLSPGMTVQPITAMNLAGKQETISYAEHSKPTVIYVFTPSCTWCDRNNENINAIVGLKRESFRFIGLSLADDGLSRYVESHHLTFPVYRSLTAESIEMLGLGSTPQTIVISPDGRIVKNWVGAFGGGLKPQVEEFFNVQLPGLTTQNN
;
A
#
# COMPACT_ATOMS: atom_id res chain seq x y z
N MET A 1 32.34 -76.11 14.61
CA MET A 1 31.01 -75.48 14.81
C MET A 1 31.09 -74.34 15.85
N ALA A 2 31.73 -73.23 15.53
CA ALA A 2 31.86 -72.11 16.51
C ALA A 2 32.01 -70.74 15.82
N THR A 3 31.40 -70.53 14.67
CA THR A 3 31.56 -69.26 13.95
C THR A 3 30.26 -68.48 13.73
N ASP A 4 29.10 -68.97 14.17
CA ASP A 4 27.81 -68.40 13.88
C ASP A 4 27.24 -67.44 14.97
N SER A 5 27.72 -67.58 16.20
CA SER A 5 27.23 -66.79 17.35
C SER A 5 27.82 -65.37 17.43
N SER A 6 29.00 -65.11 16.87
CA SER A 6 29.68 -63.82 16.94
C SER A 6 29.12 -62.83 15.89
N LEU A 7 28.69 -63.34 14.73
CA LEU A 7 28.15 -62.53 13.62
C LEU A 7 26.77 -61.99 13.99
N SER A 8 25.92 -62.77 14.61
CA SER A 8 24.59 -62.39 15.07
C SER A 8 24.62 -61.27 16.11
N ALA A 9 25.55 -61.36 17.10
CA ALA A 9 25.68 -60.34 18.14
C ALA A 9 26.16 -58.98 17.59
N THR A 10 27.03 -58.97 16.57
CA THR A 10 27.56 -57.79 15.94
C THR A 10 26.47 -57.06 15.10
N LEU A 11 25.65 -57.82 14.39
CA LEU A 11 24.54 -57.28 13.58
C LEU A 11 23.43 -56.66 14.45
N VAL A 12 23.10 -57.30 15.58
CA VAL A 12 22.10 -56.78 16.53
C VAL A 12 22.59 -55.49 17.20
N ASN A 13 23.87 -55.38 17.53
CA ASN A 13 24.45 -54.22 18.18
C ASN A 13 24.54 -53.01 17.20
N THR A 14 24.84 -53.29 15.94
CA THR A 14 24.87 -52.24 14.88
C THR A 14 23.46 -51.68 14.59
N ARG A 15 22.46 -52.57 14.56
CA ARG A 15 21.06 -52.14 14.36
C ARG A 15 20.59 -51.25 15.53
N LYS A 16 20.87 -51.63 16.76
CA LYS A 16 20.50 -50.87 17.96
C LYS A 16 21.19 -49.48 18.00
N LYS A 17 22.45 -49.39 17.56
CA LYS A 17 23.15 -48.09 17.44
C LYS A 17 22.53 -47.17 16.36
N ASN A 18 22.14 -47.74 15.22
CA ASN A 18 21.49 -46.99 14.16
C ASN A 18 20.08 -46.49 14.58
N ASP A 19 19.34 -47.32 15.31
CA ASP A 19 18.01 -46.94 15.83
C ASP A 19 18.11 -45.81 16.85
N ILE A 20 19.11 -45.84 17.73
CA ILE A 20 19.37 -44.76 18.68
C ILE A 20 19.79 -43.48 17.96
N PHE A 21 20.62 -43.58 16.93
CA PHE A 21 21.07 -42.44 16.15
C PHE A 21 19.90 -41.79 15.39
N LEU A 22 19.02 -42.59 14.79
CA LEU A 22 17.80 -42.11 14.13
C LEU A 22 16.84 -41.43 15.13
N LEU A 23 16.70 -42.02 16.34
CA LEU A 23 15.86 -41.40 17.37
C LEU A 23 16.40 -40.04 17.82
N VAL A 24 17.71 -39.90 17.99
CA VAL A 24 18.37 -38.64 18.35
C VAL A 24 18.18 -37.58 17.25
N LEU A 25 18.31 -37.94 15.98
CA LEU A 25 18.06 -37.06 14.85
C LEU A 25 16.61 -36.60 14.82
N LEU A 26 15.67 -37.48 15.08
CA LEU A 26 14.24 -37.17 15.10
C LEU A 26 13.88 -36.19 16.22
N ILE A 27 14.45 -36.41 17.43
CA ILE A 27 14.27 -35.49 18.56
C ILE A 27 14.91 -34.13 18.27
N ALA A 28 16.10 -34.08 17.67
CA ALA A 28 16.78 -32.86 17.30
C ALA A 28 15.95 -32.03 16.24
N SER A 29 15.43 -32.76 15.24
CA SER A 29 14.56 -32.13 14.22
C SER A 29 13.27 -31.58 14.83
N LEU A 30 12.64 -32.34 15.73
CA LEU A 30 11.41 -31.89 16.41
C LEU A 30 11.68 -30.66 17.28
N SER A 31 12.78 -30.68 18.04
CA SER A 31 13.20 -29.55 18.88
C SER A 31 13.49 -28.31 18.07
N LEU A 32 14.13 -28.46 16.91
CA LEU A 32 14.39 -27.34 15.97
C LEU A 32 13.10 -26.75 15.39
N ASN A 33 12.15 -27.59 15.01
CA ASN A 33 10.86 -27.14 14.50
C ASN A 33 10.05 -26.40 15.57
N ILE A 34 10.05 -26.89 16.82
CA ILE A 34 9.42 -26.24 17.97
C ILE A 34 10.10 -24.87 18.24
N TYR A 35 11.43 -24.83 18.23
CA TYR A 35 12.20 -23.60 18.45
C TYR A 35 11.94 -22.56 17.34
N LEU A 36 11.94 -22.99 16.08
CA LEU A 36 11.63 -22.11 14.94
C LEU A 36 10.18 -21.62 14.99
N GLY A 37 9.24 -22.49 15.31
CA GLY A 37 7.82 -22.12 15.48
C GLY A 37 7.63 -21.11 16.61
N TRP A 38 8.35 -21.29 17.73
CA TRP A 38 8.31 -20.35 18.85
C TRP A 38 8.97 -19.01 18.53
N LYS A 39 10.10 -19.04 17.80
CA LYS A 39 10.78 -17.83 17.31
C LYS A 39 9.93 -17.05 16.32
N VAL A 40 9.28 -17.74 15.39
CA VAL A 40 8.33 -17.11 14.43
C VAL A 40 7.14 -16.52 15.19
N LYS A 41 6.56 -17.24 16.15
CA LYS A 41 5.45 -16.72 16.97
C LYS A 41 5.86 -15.51 17.81
N ARG A 42 7.09 -15.47 18.33
CA ARG A 42 7.63 -14.32 19.07
C ARG A 42 7.94 -13.11 18.18
N SER A 43 8.39 -13.34 16.94
CA SER A 43 8.59 -12.29 15.95
C SER A 43 7.26 -11.75 15.41
N SER A 44 6.21 -12.58 15.40
CA SER A 44 4.84 -12.17 15.05
C SER A 44 4.11 -11.46 16.21
N SER A 45 4.72 -11.39 17.41
CA SER A 45 4.20 -10.64 18.56
C SER A 45 4.80 -9.23 18.66
N ALA A 46 5.62 -8.77 17.68
CA ALA A 46 5.66 -7.37 17.39
C ALA A 46 4.22 -6.96 17.08
N PRO A 47 3.65 -5.92 17.72
CA PRO A 47 2.36 -5.43 17.31
C PRO A 47 2.48 -5.17 15.82
N SER A 48 1.80 -5.97 14.99
CA SER A 48 1.47 -5.51 13.65
C SER A 48 0.93 -4.11 13.88
N PRO A 49 1.48 -3.07 13.23
CA PRO A 49 0.79 -1.80 13.25
C PRO A 49 -0.64 -2.19 12.86
N SER A 50 -1.54 -2.04 13.81
CA SER A 50 -2.96 -2.25 13.56
C SER A 50 -3.21 -1.43 12.33
N GLN A 51 -3.46 -2.09 11.20
CA GLN A 51 -4.02 -1.43 10.04
C GLN A 51 -5.46 -1.09 10.42
N ASN A 52 -5.60 -0.25 11.45
CA ASN A 52 -6.72 0.64 11.57
C ASN A 52 -6.55 1.65 10.44
N THR A 53 -6.74 1.18 9.20
CA THR A 53 -6.94 2.08 8.08
C THR A 53 -8.14 2.91 8.48
N VAL A 54 -7.86 4.14 8.90
CA VAL A 54 -8.89 5.11 9.23
C VAL A 54 -9.78 5.19 8.00
N LYS A 55 -10.98 4.64 8.10
CA LYS A 55 -11.93 4.71 7.00
C LYS A 55 -12.44 6.14 6.93
N LEU A 56 -11.87 6.92 6.01
CA LEU A 56 -12.33 8.28 5.78
C LEU A 56 -13.81 8.29 5.43
N SER A 57 -14.57 9.00 6.25
CA SER A 57 -16.01 9.18 6.04
C SER A 57 -16.31 10.67 5.82
N PRO A 58 -17.29 11.00 4.98
CA PRO A 58 -17.73 12.38 4.80
C PRO A 58 -18.03 13.07 6.15
N GLY A 59 -17.59 14.32 6.28
CA GLY A 59 -17.73 15.12 7.51
C GLY A 59 -16.58 15.01 8.51
N MET A 60 -15.69 13.99 8.39
CA MET A 60 -14.48 13.93 9.23
C MET A 60 -13.56 15.10 8.93
N THR A 61 -12.97 15.69 9.98
CA THR A 61 -11.99 16.77 9.86
C THR A 61 -10.58 16.17 9.78
N VAL A 62 -9.77 16.67 8.85
CA VAL A 62 -8.36 16.30 8.66
C VAL A 62 -7.47 17.52 8.85
N GLN A 63 -6.30 17.31 9.43
CA GLN A 63 -5.30 18.35 9.62
C GLN A 63 -4.51 18.60 8.32
N PRO A 64 -3.83 19.75 8.19
CA PRO A 64 -2.89 20.00 7.12
C PRO A 64 -1.85 18.89 6.98
N ILE A 65 -1.44 18.59 5.76
CA ILE A 65 -0.46 17.54 5.43
C ILE A 65 0.92 18.15 5.32
N THR A 66 1.92 17.50 5.91
CA THR A 66 3.33 17.85 5.67
C THR A 66 3.95 16.85 4.69
N ALA A 67 4.49 17.34 3.60
CA ALA A 67 5.09 16.53 2.54
C ALA A 67 6.21 17.28 1.82
N MET A 68 7.01 16.59 1.01
CA MET A 68 8.02 17.21 0.15
C MET A 68 7.46 17.42 -1.25
N ASN A 69 7.73 18.57 -1.84
CA ASN A 69 7.48 18.78 -3.27
C ASN A 69 8.57 18.07 -4.11
N LEU A 70 8.41 18.07 -5.44
CA LEU A 70 9.36 17.41 -6.34
C LEU A 70 10.78 18.03 -6.30
N ALA A 71 10.92 19.30 -5.90
CA ALA A 71 12.19 19.95 -5.71
C ALA A 71 12.88 19.60 -4.37
N GLY A 72 12.26 18.74 -3.55
CA GLY A 72 12.81 18.32 -2.24
C GLY A 72 12.57 19.33 -1.11
N LYS A 73 11.75 20.36 -1.33
CA LYS A 73 11.39 21.32 -0.28
C LYS A 73 10.19 20.77 0.50
N GLN A 74 10.29 20.78 1.82
CA GLN A 74 9.17 20.44 2.71
C GLN A 74 8.13 21.57 2.71
N GLU A 75 6.88 21.22 2.56
CA GLU A 75 5.75 22.13 2.55
C GLU A 75 4.59 21.59 3.38
N THR A 76 3.84 22.51 3.98
CA THR A 76 2.57 22.18 4.64
C THR A 76 1.44 22.52 3.69
N ILE A 77 0.63 21.51 3.38
CA ILE A 77 -0.52 21.63 2.50
C ILE A 77 -1.74 21.96 3.36
N SER A 78 -2.06 23.25 3.43
CA SER A 78 -3.25 23.76 4.11
C SER A 78 -4.45 23.74 3.17
N TYR A 79 -5.63 23.50 3.70
CA TYR A 79 -6.90 23.56 2.96
C TYR A 79 -7.55 24.94 3.08
N ALA A 80 -7.38 25.61 4.22
CA ALA A 80 -8.00 26.88 4.55
C ALA A 80 -7.46 28.08 3.77
N GLU A 81 -6.25 27.96 3.23
CA GLU A 81 -5.63 29.02 2.42
C GLU A 81 -6.28 29.20 1.03
N HIS A 82 -7.14 28.28 0.67
CA HIS A 82 -7.82 28.27 -0.62
C HIS A 82 -9.33 28.25 -0.43
N SER A 83 -10.02 29.09 -1.20
CA SER A 83 -11.49 29.12 -1.22
C SER A 83 -12.12 27.92 -1.94
N LYS A 84 -11.31 27.13 -2.67
CA LYS A 84 -11.73 25.97 -3.45
C LYS A 84 -11.51 24.67 -2.66
N PRO A 85 -12.41 23.68 -2.76
CA PRO A 85 -12.12 22.35 -2.25
C PRO A 85 -10.87 21.75 -2.89
N THR A 86 -10.10 21.00 -2.11
CA THR A 86 -8.88 20.33 -2.57
C THR A 86 -9.19 18.88 -2.96
N VAL A 87 -8.84 18.50 -4.16
CA VAL A 87 -8.86 17.12 -4.65
C VAL A 87 -7.45 16.55 -4.52
N ILE A 88 -7.30 15.52 -3.73
CA ILE A 88 -6.04 14.80 -3.52
C ILE A 88 -6.10 13.51 -4.33
N TYR A 89 -5.20 13.34 -5.28
CA TYR A 89 -4.99 12.09 -5.99
C TYR A 89 -3.79 11.35 -5.41
N VAL A 90 -4.03 10.19 -4.81
CA VAL A 90 -3.02 9.35 -4.18
C VAL A 90 -2.64 8.22 -5.12
N PHE A 91 -1.35 8.05 -5.37
CA PHE A 91 -0.84 7.07 -6.34
C PHE A 91 0.57 6.56 -5.98
N THR A 92 1.04 5.57 -6.73
CA THR A 92 2.46 5.20 -6.79
C THR A 92 2.88 5.05 -8.25
N PRO A 93 4.15 5.33 -8.61
CA PRO A 93 4.63 5.20 -9.98
C PRO A 93 4.54 3.79 -10.57
N SER A 94 4.51 2.75 -9.72
CA SER A 94 4.40 1.35 -10.13
C SER A 94 2.97 0.80 -10.12
N CYS A 95 1.97 1.66 -9.95
CA CYS A 95 0.58 1.26 -9.80
C CYS A 95 -0.12 1.13 -11.16
N THR A 96 -0.31 -0.08 -11.64
CA THR A 96 -1.03 -0.37 -12.89
C THR A 96 -2.43 0.27 -12.97
N TRP A 97 -3.17 0.28 -11.87
CA TRP A 97 -4.50 0.90 -11.84
C TRP A 97 -4.44 2.42 -11.88
N CYS A 98 -3.34 3.02 -11.40
CA CYS A 98 -3.11 4.46 -11.51
C CYS A 98 -2.85 4.83 -12.98
N ASP A 99 -2.02 4.04 -13.69
CA ASP A 99 -1.76 4.23 -15.12
C ASP A 99 -3.05 4.18 -15.93
N ARG A 100 -3.87 3.16 -15.69
CA ARG A 100 -5.16 2.99 -16.39
C ARG A 100 -6.17 4.09 -16.07
N ASN A 101 -6.03 4.75 -14.92
CA ASN A 101 -6.91 5.84 -14.47
C ASN A 101 -6.44 7.24 -14.89
N ASN A 102 -5.26 7.34 -15.49
CA ASN A 102 -4.61 8.62 -15.78
C ASN A 102 -5.44 9.55 -16.66
N GLU A 103 -6.05 9.03 -17.71
CA GLU A 103 -6.91 9.84 -18.60
C GLU A 103 -8.14 10.39 -17.87
N ASN A 104 -8.72 9.62 -16.96
CA ASN A 104 -9.83 10.09 -16.13
C ASN A 104 -9.41 11.25 -15.23
N ILE A 105 -8.24 11.14 -14.57
CA ILE A 105 -7.71 12.20 -13.71
C ILE A 105 -7.42 13.46 -14.52
N ASN A 106 -6.73 13.34 -15.65
CA ASN A 106 -6.41 14.46 -16.51
C ASN A 106 -7.67 15.14 -17.06
N ALA A 107 -8.70 14.38 -17.40
CA ALA A 107 -10.00 14.93 -17.84
C ALA A 107 -10.67 15.76 -16.73
N ILE A 108 -10.71 15.24 -15.49
CA ILE A 108 -11.27 15.99 -14.35
C ILE A 108 -10.47 17.27 -14.11
N VAL A 109 -9.13 17.17 -14.06
CA VAL A 109 -8.26 18.34 -13.86
C VAL A 109 -8.48 19.39 -14.93
N GLY A 110 -8.50 18.97 -16.20
CA GLY A 110 -8.72 19.88 -17.33
C GLY A 110 -10.04 20.65 -17.25
N LEU A 111 -11.10 19.97 -16.83
CA LEU A 111 -12.46 20.53 -16.79
C LEU A 111 -12.79 21.25 -15.48
N LYS A 112 -12.11 20.96 -14.37
CA LYS A 112 -12.51 21.40 -13.02
C LYS A 112 -11.47 22.22 -12.26
N ARG A 113 -10.33 22.57 -12.86
CA ARG A 113 -9.28 23.40 -12.23
C ARG A 113 -9.79 24.75 -11.68
N GLU A 114 -10.86 25.28 -12.27
CA GLU A 114 -11.45 26.54 -11.81
C GLU A 114 -12.30 26.37 -10.55
N SER A 115 -12.86 25.18 -10.34
CA SER A 115 -13.74 24.87 -9.21
C SER A 115 -13.03 24.17 -8.06
N PHE A 116 -11.92 23.47 -8.34
CA PHE A 116 -11.17 22.67 -7.38
C PHE A 116 -9.67 22.97 -7.48
N ARG A 117 -8.98 22.87 -6.34
CA ARG A 117 -7.52 22.75 -6.29
C ARG A 117 -7.16 21.27 -6.39
N PHE A 118 -6.22 20.93 -7.27
CA PHE A 118 -5.74 19.55 -7.42
C PHE A 118 -4.32 19.41 -6.90
N ILE A 119 -4.04 18.32 -6.18
CA ILE A 119 -2.71 17.91 -5.76
C ILE A 119 -2.55 16.39 -5.89
N GLY A 120 -1.34 15.94 -6.15
CA GLY A 120 -0.95 14.54 -6.13
C GLY A 120 -0.16 14.20 -4.88
N LEU A 121 -0.43 13.05 -4.27
CA LEU A 121 0.39 12.48 -3.22
C LEU A 121 0.94 11.14 -3.69
N SER A 122 2.26 11.06 -3.85
CA SER A 122 2.92 9.79 -4.15
C SER A 122 3.31 9.06 -2.88
N LEU A 123 2.93 7.79 -2.78
CA LEU A 123 3.34 6.91 -1.67
C LEU A 123 4.70 6.23 -1.92
N ALA A 124 5.33 6.50 -3.08
CA ALA A 124 6.66 6.00 -3.42
C ALA A 124 7.43 7.04 -4.23
N ASP A 125 8.74 7.10 -4.01
CA ASP A 125 9.63 8.09 -4.64
C ASP A 125 10.27 7.58 -5.93
N ASP A 126 10.46 6.24 -6.03
CA ASP A 126 11.14 5.64 -7.18
C ASP A 126 10.33 5.83 -8.46
N GLY A 127 10.99 6.38 -9.49
CA GLY A 127 10.40 6.66 -10.79
C GLY A 127 9.40 7.84 -10.82
N LEU A 128 9.20 8.57 -9.70
CA LEU A 128 8.14 9.57 -9.59
C LEU A 128 8.23 10.69 -10.62
N SER A 129 9.40 11.28 -10.82
CA SER A 129 9.56 12.38 -11.81
C SER A 129 9.20 11.93 -13.22
N ARG A 130 9.66 10.73 -13.60
CA ARG A 130 9.31 10.13 -14.91
C ARG A 130 7.80 9.88 -15.02
N TYR A 131 7.18 9.38 -13.97
CA TYR A 131 5.74 9.13 -13.94
C TYR A 131 4.95 10.43 -14.17
N VAL A 132 5.26 11.49 -13.42
CA VAL A 132 4.60 12.80 -13.53
C VAL A 132 4.70 13.33 -14.95
N GLU A 133 5.89 13.24 -15.57
CA GLU A 133 6.15 13.70 -16.92
C GLU A 133 5.44 12.87 -17.98
N SER A 134 5.57 11.54 -17.92
CA SER A 134 4.97 10.63 -18.92
C SER A 134 3.44 10.59 -18.87
N HIS A 135 2.85 10.84 -17.70
CA HIS A 135 1.39 10.88 -17.51
C HIS A 135 0.81 12.29 -17.60
N HIS A 136 1.65 13.29 -17.92
CA HIS A 136 1.25 14.69 -18.10
C HIS A 136 0.45 15.25 -16.91
N LEU A 137 0.88 14.93 -15.67
CA LEU A 137 0.21 15.48 -14.48
C LEU A 137 0.50 16.99 -14.37
N THR A 138 -0.53 17.82 -14.51
CA THR A 138 -0.41 19.29 -14.57
C THR A 138 -0.70 19.99 -13.25
N PHE A 139 -0.77 19.24 -12.15
CA PHE A 139 -0.99 19.73 -10.79
C PHE A 139 0.23 19.43 -9.89
N PRO A 140 0.42 20.16 -8.78
CA PRO A 140 1.52 19.93 -7.85
C PRO A 140 1.49 18.49 -7.31
N VAL A 141 2.65 17.85 -7.32
CA VAL A 141 2.84 16.49 -6.77
C VAL A 141 3.79 16.56 -5.58
N TYR A 142 3.42 15.87 -4.51
CA TYR A 142 4.16 15.75 -3.27
C TYR A 142 4.50 14.29 -2.97
N ARG A 143 5.55 14.09 -2.20
CA ARG A 143 6.12 12.79 -1.81
C ARG A 143 6.60 12.82 -0.37
N SER A 144 7.14 11.70 0.11
CA SER A 144 7.74 11.59 1.46
C SER A 144 6.83 12.13 2.55
N LEU A 145 5.56 11.66 2.55
CA LEU A 145 4.59 12.01 3.57
C LEU A 145 5.04 11.48 4.94
N THR A 146 4.67 12.18 6.00
CA THR A 146 4.86 11.67 7.36
C THR A 146 3.95 10.49 7.64
N ALA A 147 4.38 9.59 8.53
CA ALA A 147 3.55 8.44 8.96
C ALA A 147 2.19 8.89 9.51
N GLU A 148 2.18 10.01 10.25
CA GLU A 148 0.96 10.63 10.78
C GLU A 148 -0.01 11.05 9.65
N SER A 149 0.50 11.68 8.58
CA SER A 149 -0.32 12.07 7.42
C SER A 149 -0.89 10.85 6.69
N ILE A 150 -0.10 9.78 6.58
CA ILE A 150 -0.53 8.52 5.95
C ILE A 150 -1.67 7.89 6.77
N GLU A 151 -1.51 7.81 8.08
CA GLU A 151 -2.51 7.24 8.99
C GLU A 151 -3.79 8.09 9.03
N MET A 152 -3.65 9.41 9.21
CA MET A 152 -4.77 10.36 9.27
C MET A 152 -5.65 10.32 8.02
N LEU A 153 -5.04 10.19 6.84
CA LEU A 153 -5.74 10.11 5.55
C LEU A 153 -6.08 8.66 5.14
N GLY A 154 -5.81 7.67 5.98
CA GLY A 154 -6.08 6.27 5.68
C GLY A 154 -5.45 5.83 4.35
N LEU A 155 -4.22 6.30 4.07
CA LEU A 155 -3.52 6.01 2.82
C LEU A 155 -2.89 4.62 2.88
N GLY A 156 -3.26 3.75 1.97
CA GLY A 156 -2.73 2.37 1.93
C GLY A 156 -3.08 1.64 0.64
N SER A 157 -4.00 2.21 -0.13
CA SER A 157 -4.41 1.67 -1.43
C SER A 157 -4.29 2.73 -2.51
N THR A 158 -3.82 2.35 -3.67
CA THR A 158 -3.72 3.23 -4.83
C THR A 158 -4.41 2.64 -6.07
N PRO A 159 -5.04 3.49 -6.90
CA PRO A 159 -5.26 4.92 -6.67
C PRO A 159 -6.33 5.18 -5.59
N GLN A 160 -6.24 6.34 -4.93
CA GLN A 160 -7.28 6.85 -4.05
C GLN A 160 -7.52 8.32 -4.39
N THR A 161 -8.76 8.78 -4.34
CA THR A 161 -9.10 10.19 -4.57
C THR A 161 -9.93 10.71 -3.41
N ILE A 162 -9.42 11.76 -2.77
CA ILE A 162 -10.03 12.38 -1.59
C ILE A 162 -10.39 13.81 -1.94
N VAL A 163 -11.60 14.24 -1.62
CA VAL A 163 -12.02 15.64 -1.74
C VAL A 163 -12.21 16.22 -0.35
N ILE A 164 -11.52 17.35 -0.09
CA ILE A 164 -11.51 18.03 1.19
C ILE A 164 -12.00 19.46 0.96
N SER A 165 -12.95 19.89 1.77
CA SER A 165 -13.45 21.26 1.76
C SER A 165 -12.43 22.26 2.35
N PRO A 166 -12.57 23.57 2.12
CA PRO A 166 -11.66 24.56 2.67
C PRO A 166 -11.56 24.56 4.20
N ASP A 167 -12.61 24.13 4.89
CA ASP A 167 -12.62 23.97 6.35
C ASP A 167 -12.01 22.66 6.86
N GLY A 168 -11.34 21.88 5.95
CA GLY A 168 -10.63 20.66 6.29
C GLY A 168 -11.53 19.44 6.48
N ARG A 169 -12.76 19.43 5.99
CA ARG A 169 -13.65 18.27 6.10
C ARG A 169 -13.60 17.40 4.87
N ILE A 170 -13.62 16.09 5.09
CA ILE A 170 -13.76 15.10 4.01
C ILE A 170 -15.14 15.26 3.37
N VAL A 171 -15.16 15.54 2.08
CA VAL A 171 -16.38 15.60 1.25
C VAL A 171 -16.63 14.26 0.59
N LYS A 172 -15.60 13.68 -0.03
CA LYS A 172 -15.64 12.39 -0.71
C LYS A 172 -14.32 11.64 -0.56
N ASN A 173 -14.41 10.33 -0.58
CA ASN A 173 -13.24 9.45 -0.63
C ASN A 173 -13.59 8.24 -1.53
N TRP A 174 -12.88 8.09 -2.63
CA TRP A 174 -12.98 6.93 -3.52
C TRP A 174 -11.65 6.16 -3.50
N VAL A 175 -11.72 4.87 -3.28
CA VAL A 175 -10.56 3.96 -3.34
C VAL A 175 -10.70 3.08 -4.57
N GLY A 176 -9.71 3.14 -5.45
CA GLY A 176 -9.66 2.43 -6.72
C GLY A 176 -9.73 3.36 -7.95
N ALA A 177 -9.44 2.79 -9.10
CA ALA A 177 -9.54 3.47 -10.39
C ALA A 177 -11.01 3.69 -10.80
N PHE A 178 -11.29 4.75 -11.55
CA PHE A 178 -12.65 5.16 -11.94
C PHE A 178 -13.21 4.27 -13.04
N GLY A 179 -13.50 3.02 -12.67
CA GLY A 179 -14.18 2.03 -13.49
C GLY A 179 -15.36 1.42 -12.77
N GLY A 180 -16.16 0.61 -13.47
CA GLY A 180 -17.33 -0.06 -12.90
C GLY A 180 -18.24 0.89 -12.13
N GLY A 181 -18.60 0.54 -10.91
CA GLY A 181 -19.51 1.32 -10.07
C GLY A 181 -18.94 2.65 -9.53
N LEU A 182 -17.60 2.88 -9.59
CA LEU A 182 -17.01 4.16 -9.17
C LEU A 182 -17.17 5.24 -10.24
N LYS A 183 -17.10 4.88 -11.52
CA LYS A 183 -17.17 5.83 -12.62
C LYS A 183 -18.40 6.75 -12.53
N PRO A 184 -19.64 6.21 -12.46
CA PRO A 184 -20.83 7.07 -12.41
C PRO A 184 -20.87 7.96 -11.16
N GLN A 185 -20.38 7.50 -10.02
CA GLN A 185 -20.32 8.31 -8.78
C GLN A 185 -19.39 9.53 -8.94
N VAL A 186 -18.24 9.32 -9.59
CA VAL A 186 -17.25 10.37 -9.84
C VAL A 186 -17.76 11.35 -10.90
N GLU A 187 -18.37 10.85 -11.99
CA GLU A 187 -18.99 11.65 -13.04
C GLU A 187 -20.10 12.55 -12.49
N GLU A 188 -20.96 12.00 -11.65
CA GLU A 188 -22.03 12.75 -10.98
C GLU A 188 -21.46 13.84 -10.07
N PHE A 189 -20.48 13.50 -9.22
CA PHE A 189 -19.90 14.44 -8.27
C PHE A 189 -19.21 15.62 -8.95
N PHE A 190 -18.38 15.34 -9.96
CA PHE A 190 -17.67 16.38 -10.69
C PHE A 190 -18.50 16.99 -11.82
N ASN A 191 -19.65 16.45 -12.14
CA ASN A 191 -20.45 16.81 -13.32
C ASN A 191 -19.58 16.83 -14.59
N VAL A 192 -19.01 15.67 -14.92
CA VAL A 192 -18.13 15.43 -16.08
C VAL A 192 -18.44 14.07 -16.68
N GLN A 193 -18.06 13.87 -17.92
CA GLN A 193 -18.02 12.55 -18.56
C GLN A 193 -16.57 12.08 -18.63
N LEU A 194 -16.30 10.88 -18.10
CA LEU A 194 -14.95 10.31 -18.04
C LEU A 194 -14.66 9.40 -19.23
N PRO A 195 -13.44 9.43 -19.79
CA PRO A 195 -13.03 8.54 -20.87
C PRO A 195 -13.19 7.05 -20.53
N GLY A 196 -12.94 6.70 -19.27
CA GLY A 196 -12.87 5.31 -18.79
C GLY A 196 -11.44 4.87 -18.54
N LEU A 197 -11.29 3.58 -18.20
CA LEU A 197 -9.96 3.03 -17.96
C LEU A 197 -9.28 2.65 -19.27
N THR A 198 -8.03 3.07 -19.46
CA THR A 198 -7.23 2.64 -20.60
C THR A 198 -6.93 1.15 -20.54
N THR A 199 -6.94 0.48 -21.69
CA THR A 199 -6.43 -0.88 -21.83
C THR A 199 -4.91 -0.83 -21.87
N GLN A 200 -4.23 -1.70 -21.10
CA GLN A 200 -2.80 -1.88 -21.30
C GLN A 200 -2.62 -2.62 -22.64
N ASN A 201 -2.02 -1.94 -23.61
CA ASN A 201 -1.45 -2.64 -24.76
C ASN A 201 -0.16 -3.32 -24.25
N ASN A 202 -0.21 -4.65 -24.13
CA ASN A 202 0.97 -5.48 -23.92
C ASN A 202 1.89 -5.43 -25.14
#